data_9e1e58eff1e2b98ba7d8f1d32665f1eb
#
_entry.id   9e1e58eff1e2b98ba7d8f1d32665f1eb
#
_cell.length_a   1.000
_cell.length_b   1.000
_cell.length_c   1.000
_cell.angle_alpha   90.00
_cell.angle_beta   90.00
_cell.angle_gamma   90.00
#
_symmetry.space_group_name_H-M   'P 1'
#
loop_
_entity.id
_entity.type
_entity.pdbx_description
1 polymer ?
#
loop_
_entity_poly.entity_id
_entity_poly.type
_entity_poly.pdbx_seq_one_letter_code
_entity_poly.pdbx_strand_id
1 'polypeptide(L)'
;MIVEAVLEAVHTLTTLIILIMSDQQLLQISPSYYAVPPEQRPSTGTVPKDVQESHEKIPLLFQPTEITCGNKKMVLKNRVIVSPMCMYSSVDGFPTPFHLVHHGQFALRGAGAIVVEASGVSPEGRISPRDLGIYKEEHVAAHASLVSSVKSLVSGVHIGIQIAHAGRKASTWPPYQPQPSADHANVPTSEGGWEDNVVGASALPFDHTHVTPKELSLQQIHEVEDDFVRAAERAFRAGYDFVQIHSAHGYLVSSFNSPLTNKRTDEYGGSFENRTRLLLNIVRRIRQQFPDRGVWVRINGTDGLPEDSKDESWTYESTKAVAPLLEQAGVDMLDVSSGGTVGSIQFRS
;
A
#
# COMPACT_ATOMS: atom_id res chain seq x y z
N MET A 1 23.80 57.22 3.85
CA MET A 1 22.75 57.21 2.82
C MET A 1 22.51 55.84 2.21
N ILE A 2 23.41 55.21 1.45
CA ILE A 2 23.12 53.89 0.85
C ILE A 2 23.00 52.77 1.91
N VAL A 3 23.86 52.81 2.93
CA VAL A 3 23.86 51.81 4.04
C VAL A 3 22.61 51.96 4.92
N GLU A 4 22.14 53.18 5.14
CA GLU A 4 20.92 53.44 5.89
C GLU A 4 19.67 52.97 5.12
N ALA A 5 19.61 53.21 3.80
CA ALA A 5 18.51 52.76 2.98
C ALA A 5 18.44 51.24 2.89
N VAL A 6 19.59 50.52 2.90
CA VAL A 6 19.64 49.05 2.92
C VAL A 6 19.22 48.52 4.29
N LEU A 7 19.63 49.18 5.40
CA LEU A 7 19.21 48.81 6.75
C LEU A 7 17.69 49.01 6.97
N GLU A 8 17.15 50.10 6.46
CA GLU A 8 15.69 50.37 6.49
C GLU A 8 14.90 49.35 5.64
N ALA A 9 15.39 49.01 4.44
CA ALA A 9 14.76 47.96 3.62
C ALA A 9 14.82 46.58 4.26
N VAL A 10 15.94 46.21 4.88
CA VAL A 10 16.09 44.96 5.61
C VAL A 10 15.18 44.96 6.86
N HIS A 11 15.09 46.06 7.59
CA HIS A 11 14.20 46.17 8.74
C HIS A 11 12.72 46.09 8.34
N THR A 12 12.33 46.72 7.23
CA THR A 12 10.98 46.66 6.67
C THR A 12 10.64 45.25 6.18
N LEU A 13 11.57 44.56 5.49
CA LEU A 13 11.40 43.15 5.06
C LEU A 13 11.33 42.19 6.25
N THR A 14 12.17 42.39 7.28
CA THR A 14 12.16 41.56 8.49
C THR A 14 10.86 41.79 9.27
N THR A 15 10.36 43.01 9.36
CA THR A 15 9.08 43.33 9.99
C THR A 15 7.90 42.74 9.19
N LEU A 16 7.97 42.77 7.85
CA LEU A 16 6.96 42.16 6.98
C LEU A 16 6.98 40.63 7.10
N ILE A 17 8.17 40.03 7.17
CA ILE A 17 8.32 38.57 7.37
C ILE A 17 7.83 38.18 8.79
N ILE A 18 8.12 38.97 9.81
CA ILE A 18 7.63 38.75 11.18
C ILE A 18 6.11 38.93 11.24
N LEU A 19 5.55 39.91 10.55
CA LEU A 19 4.10 40.08 10.41
C LEU A 19 3.45 38.89 9.67
N ILE A 20 4.09 38.38 8.62
CA ILE A 20 3.61 37.19 7.90
C ILE A 20 3.77 35.91 8.76
N MET A 21 4.77 35.84 9.63
CA MET A 21 4.99 34.67 10.52
C MET A 21 4.24 34.78 11.86
N SER A 22 3.86 35.99 12.32
CA SER A 22 3.07 36.17 13.55
C SER A 22 1.56 36.08 13.31
N ASP A 23 1.13 36.17 12.07
CA ASP A 23 -0.27 36.09 11.69
C ASP A 23 -0.67 34.66 11.34
N GLN A 24 -0.50 33.73 12.30
CA GLN A 24 -1.23 32.46 12.25
C GLN A 24 -2.77 32.69 12.25
N GLN A 25 -3.22 33.91 12.46
CA GLN A 25 -4.62 34.32 12.31
C GLN A 25 -5.03 34.58 10.86
N LEU A 26 -4.09 34.86 9.94
CA LEU A 26 -4.42 35.07 8.51
C LEU A 26 -4.70 33.77 7.74
N LEU A 27 -4.41 32.61 8.31
CA LEU A 27 -4.82 31.31 7.78
C LEU A 27 -6.01 30.67 8.54
N GLN A 28 -6.57 31.34 9.52
CA GLN A 28 -7.95 31.08 9.93
C GLN A 28 -8.87 31.71 8.87
N ILE A 29 -8.95 31.04 7.73
CA ILE A 29 -10.06 31.24 6.81
C ILE A 29 -11.30 31.02 7.67
N SER A 30 -12.01 32.13 7.96
CA SER A 30 -13.21 32.08 8.78
C SER A 30 -14.09 30.92 8.33
N PRO A 31 -14.60 30.09 9.22
CA PRO A 31 -15.56 29.02 8.88
C PRO A 31 -16.72 29.52 8.02
N SER A 32 -17.06 30.81 8.08
CA SER A 32 -18.05 31.45 7.23
C SER A 32 -17.63 31.61 5.76
N TYR A 33 -16.36 31.46 5.42
CA TYR A 33 -15.90 31.50 4.04
C TYR A 33 -16.23 30.20 3.28
N TYR A 34 -16.37 29.08 3.99
CA TYR A 34 -16.94 27.87 3.45
C TYR A 34 -18.41 27.85 3.79
N ALA A 35 -19.28 27.92 2.79
CA ALA A 35 -20.73 28.04 2.98
C ALA A 35 -21.34 26.95 3.90
N VAL A 36 -20.65 25.83 4.11
CA VAL A 36 -21.05 24.76 5.04
C VAL A 36 -19.79 24.12 5.64
N PRO A 37 -19.62 24.08 6.97
CA PRO A 37 -18.53 23.35 7.63
C PRO A 37 -18.47 21.89 7.19
N PRO A 38 -17.29 21.26 7.11
CA PRO A 38 -17.15 19.86 6.68
C PRO A 38 -18.05 18.89 7.44
N GLU A 39 -18.24 19.09 8.74
CA GLU A 39 -19.10 18.29 9.60
C GLU A 39 -20.60 18.46 9.32
N GLN A 40 -21.00 19.55 8.65
CA GLN A 40 -22.39 19.84 8.28
C GLN A 40 -22.69 19.47 6.84
N ARG A 41 -21.68 19.15 6.03
CA ARG A 41 -21.90 18.68 4.66
C ARG A 41 -22.31 17.21 4.70
N PRO A 42 -23.30 16.79 3.86
CA PRO A 42 -23.47 15.37 3.63
C PRO A 42 -22.12 14.79 3.21
N SER A 43 -21.69 13.71 3.87
CA SER A 43 -20.43 13.05 3.49
C SER A 43 -20.55 12.60 2.04
N THR A 44 -19.64 13.07 1.18
CA THR A 44 -19.62 12.66 -0.23
C THR A 44 -19.60 11.13 -0.31
N GLY A 45 -20.42 10.55 -1.17
CA GLY A 45 -20.56 9.10 -1.31
C GLY A 45 -21.55 8.46 -0.31
N THR A 46 -22.25 9.25 0.47
CA THR A 46 -23.43 8.79 1.25
C THR A 46 -24.71 9.09 0.48
N VAL A 47 -25.76 8.34 0.78
CA VAL A 47 -27.09 8.61 0.25
C VAL A 47 -27.68 9.81 0.98
N PRO A 48 -28.22 10.82 0.28
CA PRO A 48 -28.91 11.95 0.89
C PRO A 48 -30.07 11.51 1.78
N LYS A 49 -30.35 12.26 2.86
CA LYS A 49 -31.37 11.90 3.85
C LYS A 49 -32.78 11.79 3.25
N ASP A 50 -33.13 12.69 2.35
CA ASP A 50 -34.39 12.70 1.62
C ASP A 50 -34.62 11.42 0.80
N VAL A 51 -33.55 10.91 0.18
CA VAL A 51 -33.56 9.62 -0.56
C VAL A 51 -33.65 8.44 0.41
N GLN A 52 -32.98 8.51 1.58
CA GLN A 52 -33.14 7.47 2.62
C GLN A 52 -34.56 7.38 3.17
N GLU A 53 -35.26 8.50 3.28
CA GLU A 53 -36.61 8.62 3.80
C GLU A 53 -37.69 8.33 2.73
N SER A 54 -37.35 8.37 1.45
CA SER A 54 -38.31 8.17 0.32
C SER A 54 -38.78 6.74 0.11
N HIS A 55 -38.28 5.77 0.88
CA HIS A 55 -38.50 4.32 0.69
C HIS A 55 -38.04 3.76 -0.66
N GLU A 56 -37.31 4.52 -1.45
CA GLU A 56 -36.65 4.02 -2.67
C GLU A 56 -35.58 2.99 -2.33
N LYS A 57 -35.43 1.98 -3.19
CA LYS A 57 -34.44 0.94 -3.00
C LYS A 57 -33.03 1.48 -3.30
N ILE A 58 -32.26 1.79 -2.25
CA ILE A 58 -30.88 2.22 -2.37
C ILE A 58 -30.03 1.06 -2.92
N PRO A 59 -29.27 1.25 -4.02
CA PRO A 59 -28.35 0.24 -4.53
C PRO A 59 -27.33 -0.20 -3.46
N LEU A 60 -27.01 -1.49 -3.42
CA LEU A 60 -26.06 -2.06 -2.44
C LEU A 60 -24.70 -1.33 -2.43
N LEU A 61 -24.24 -0.84 -3.59
CA LEU A 61 -23.01 -0.10 -3.73
C LEU A 61 -22.92 1.11 -2.78
N PHE A 62 -24.04 1.80 -2.57
CA PHE A 62 -24.12 3.00 -1.74
C PHE A 62 -24.59 2.73 -0.31
N GLN A 63 -24.90 1.49 0.04
CA GLN A 63 -25.25 1.12 1.40
C GLN A 63 -23.98 0.99 2.25
N PRO A 64 -23.98 1.51 3.48
CA PRO A 64 -22.91 1.28 4.43
C PRO A 64 -22.67 -0.22 4.65
N THR A 65 -21.43 -0.58 4.92
CA THR A 65 -21.07 -1.96 5.25
C THR A 65 -20.10 -2.00 6.41
N GLU A 66 -20.27 -2.96 7.30
CA GLU A 66 -19.36 -3.20 8.40
C GLU A 66 -18.27 -4.19 7.96
N ILE A 67 -17.02 -3.89 8.30
CA ILE A 67 -15.88 -4.80 8.19
C ILE A 67 -15.34 -5.04 9.59
N THR A 68 -15.11 -6.29 9.93
CA THR A 68 -14.41 -6.64 11.16
C THR A 68 -12.98 -6.10 11.10
N CYS A 69 -12.48 -5.59 12.21
CA CYS A 69 -11.11 -5.13 12.38
C CYS A 69 -10.58 -5.73 13.70
N GLY A 70 -10.34 -7.03 13.68
CA GLY A 70 -10.03 -7.78 14.89
C GLY A 70 -11.22 -7.74 15.87
N ASN A 71 -11.00 -7.18 17.08
CA ASN A 71 -12.05 -7.05 18.10
C ASN A 71 -12.99 -5.85 17.86
N LYS A 72 -12.74 -5.01 16.86
CA LYS A 72 -13.52 -3.83 16.53
C LYS A 72 -14.23 -3.95 15.18
N LYS A 73 -15.07 -2.99 14.89
CA LYS A 73 -15.74 -2.85 13.60
C LYS A 73 -15.36 -1.52 12.96
N MET A 74 -15.21 -1.54 11.66
CA MET A 74 -15.04 -0.37 10.80
C MET A 74 -16.25 -0.28 9.88
N VAL A 75 -16.92 0.88 9.87
CA VAL A 75 -18.09 1.11 9.03
C VAL A 75 -17.68 1.91 7.81
N LEU A 76 -17.68 1.29 6.65
CA LEU A 76 -17.53 1.98 5.38
C LEU A 76 -18.86 2.63 4.99
N LYS A 77 -18.82 3.91 4.62
CA LYS A 77 -20.02 4.67 4.20
C LYS A 77 -20.67 4.16 2.91
N ASN A 78 -19.92 3.42 2.11
CA ASN A 78 -20.35 2.72 0.90
C ASN A 78 -19.35 1.59 0.58
N ARG A 79 -19.64 0.81 -0.47
CA ARG A 79 -18.82 -0.36 -0.86
C ARG A 79 -17.75 -0.05 -1.91
N VAL A 80 -17.41 1.23 -2.11
CA VAL A 80 -16.36 1.65 -3.05
C VAL A 80 -15.03 1.71 -2.30
N ILE A 81 -14.12 0.83 -2.66
CA ILE A 81 -12.75 0.78 -2.14
C ILE A 81 -11.78 1.04 -3.28
N VAL A 82 -10.94 2.06 -3.13
CA VAL A 82 -9.86 2.35 -4.09
C VAL A 82 -8.71 1.40 -3.82
N SER A 83 -8.44 0.54 -4.80
CA SER A 83 -7.32 -0.42 -4.73
C SER A 83 -5.97 0.29 -4.75
N PRO A 84 -4.91 -0.31 -4.15
CA PRO A 84 -3.57 0.25 -4.18
C PRO A 84 -3.01 0.25 -5.61
N MET A 85 -2.46 1.40 -6.02
CA MET A 85 -1.88 1.60 -7.35
C MET A 85 -0.56 2.34 -7.20
N CYS A 86 0.56 1.71 -7.57
CA CYS A 86 1.90 2.31 -7.49
C CYS A 86 2.00 3.52 -8.41
N MET A 87 2.35 4.67 -7.84
CA MET A 87 2.44 5.93 -8.57
C MET A 87 3.88 6.33 -8.87
N TYR A 88 4.85 5.61 -8.30
CA TYR A 88 6.29 5.83 -8.55
C TYR A 88 6.71 7.31 -8.37
N SER A 89 6.15 7.96 -7.37
CA SER A 89 6.28 9.42 -7.15
C SER A 89 6.90 9.77 -5.80
N SER A 90 7.49 8.80 -5.11
CA SER A 90 8.17 9.01 -3.83
C SER A 90 9.63 9.46 -4.00
N VAL A 91 10.20 9.97 -2.93
CA VAL A 91 11.63 10.28 -2.80
C VAL A 91 12.13 9.59 -1.53
N ASP A 92 13.06 8.65 -1.68
CA ASP A 92 13.60 7.84 -0.58
C ASP A 92 12.51 7.20 0.31
N GLY A 93 11.45 6.72 -0.31
CA GLY A 93 10.29 6.12 0.39
C GLY A 93 9.32 7.11 1.01
N PHE A 94 9.61 8.41 1.02
CA PHE A 94 8.71 9.42 1.57
C PHE A 94 7.57 9.77 0.62
N PRO A 95 6.33 9.93 1.14
CA PRO A 95 5.25 10.51 0.37
C PRO A 95 5.56 11.96 -0.01
N THR A 96 5.16 12.34 -1.22
CA THR A 96 5.30 13.70 -1.76
C THR A 96 3.93 14.37 -1.85
N PRO A 97 3.84 15.68 -2.17
CA PRO A 97 2.55 16.34 -2.43
C PRO A 97 1.69 15.65 -3.49
N PHE A 98 2.31 14.90 -4.42
CA PHE A 98 1.59 14.09 -5.40
C PHE A 98 0.63 13.09 -4.74
N HIS A 99 1.07 12.40 -3.69
CA HIS A 99 0.27 11.40 -2.98
C HIS A 99 -0.95 12.02 -2.30
N LEU A 100 -0.81 13.25 -1.75
CA LEU A 100 -1.95 13.98 -1.18
C LEU A 100 -3.00 14.29 -2.26
N VAL A 101 -2.57 14.81 -3.42
CA VAL A 101 -3.48 15.11 -4.53
C VAL A 101 -4.14 13.83 -5.05
N HIS A 102 -3.34 12.76 -5.22
CA HIS A 102 -3.82 11.48 -5.72
C HIS A 102 -4.87 10.83 -4.79
N HIS A 103 -4.59 10.70 -3.51
CA HIS A 103 -5.52 10.09 -2.57
C HIS A 103 -6.65 11.03 -2.17
N GLY A 104 -6.37 12.33 -2.06
CA GLY A 104 -7.35 13.35 -1.74
C GLY A 104 -8.50 13.43 -2.76
N GLN A 105 -8.20 13.28 -4.06
CA GLN A 105 -9.26 13.29 -5.07
C GLN A 105 -10.25 12.13 -4.91
N PHE A 106 -9.80 10.94 -4.51
CA PHE A 106 -10.71 9.80 -4.27
C PHE A 106 -11.57 10.01 -3.03
N ALA A 107 -11.00 10.59 -1.97
CA ALA A 107 -11.75 10.98 -0.77
C ALA A 107 -12.85 11.98 -1.14
N LEU A 108 -12.51 13.05 -1.85
CA LEU A 108 -13.45 14.09 -2.29
C LEU A 108 -14.54 13.54 -3.22
N ARG A 109 -14.26 12.50 -3.99
CA ARG A 109 -15.23 11.82 -4.86
C ARG A 109 -16.06 10.75 -4.17
N GLY A 110 -15.87 10.56 -2.86
CA GLY A 110 -16.78 9.78 -2.03
C GLY A 110 -16.44 8.33 -1.83
N ALA A 111 -15.20 7.90 -2.07
CA ALA A 111 -14.76 6.54 -1.74
C ALA A 111 -15.00 6.23 -0.25
N GLY A 112 -15.45 5.01 0.05
CA GLY A 112 -15.64 4.50 1.40
C GLY A 112 -14.31 4.17 2.07
N ALA A 113 -13.39 3.61 1.30
CA ALA A 113 -12.01 3.39 1.74
C ALA A 113 -11.01 3.61 0.60
N ILE A 114 -9.78 3.91 0.95
CA ILE A 114 -8.65 4.10 0.03
C ILE A 114 -7.48 3.27 0.56
N VAL A 115 -6.82 2.51 -0.30
CA VAL A 115 -5.59 1.80 0.03
C VAL A 115 -4.43 2.52 -0.64
N VAL A 116 -3.52 3.04 0.17
CA VAL A 116 -2.27 3.64 -0.33
C VAL A 116 -1.43 2.56 -0.98
N GLU A 117 -0.73 2.92 -2.03
CA GLU A 117 0.09 2.04 -2.86
C GLU A 117 1.07 1.17 -2.08
N ALA A 118 1.58 0.13 -2.76
CA ALA A 118 2.59 -0.76 -2.19
C ALA A 118 3.76 0.04 -1.63
N SER A 119 3.95 -0.09 -0.32
CA SER A 119 4.98 0.60 0.45
C SER A 119 5.96 -0.42 0.99
N GLY A 120 7.24 -0.27 0.63
CA GLY A 120 8.28 -1.24 0.99
C GLY A 120 8.42 -1.39 2.51
N VAL A 121 8.45 -2.65 2.99
CA VAL A 121 8.70 -2.98 4.41
C VAL A 121 10.18 -2.95 4.75
N SER A 122 11.05 -2.98 3.74
CA SER A 122 12.49 -2.79 3.80
C SER A 122 12.95 -1.93 2.61
N PRO A 123 14.16 -1.33 2.63
CA PRO A 123 14.67 -0.54 1.50
C PRO A 123 14.69 -1.32 0.18
N GLU A 124 15.19 -2.55 0.21
CA GLU A 124 15.29 -3.46 -0.95
C GLU A 124 13.93 -4.09 -1.32
N GLY A 125 12.94 -4.00 -0.44
CA GLY A 125 11.58 -4.47 -0.68
C GLY A 125 10.75 -3.58 -1.60
N ARG A 126 11.23 -2.42 -2.02
CA ARG A 126 10.56 -1.55 -2.99
C ARG A 126 10.67 -2.13 -4.41
N ILE A 127 9.66 -1.86 -5.25
CA ILE A 127 9.67 -2.25 -6.67
C ILE A 127 10.72 -1.42 -7.41
N SER A 128 10.72 -0.12 -7.17
CA SER A 128 11.62 0.85 -7.80
C SER A 128 12.20 1.84 -6.79
N PRO A 129 13.25 2.61 -7.14
CA PRO A 129 13.74 3.70 -6.29
C PRO A 129 12.70 4.81 -6.01
N ARG A 130 11.58 4.81 -6.75
CA ARG A 130 10.52 5.82 -6.66
C ARG A 130 9.28 5.36 -5.90
N ASP A 131 9.33 4.18 -5.27
CA ASP A 131 8.22 3.67 -4.47
C ASP A 131 8.20 4.22 -3.06
N LEU A 132 6.99 4.24 -2.47
CA LEU A 132 6.82 4.50 -1.05
C LEU A 132 7.50 3.43 -0.20
N GLY A 133 7.87 3.81 1.00
CA GLY A 133 8.39 2.94 2.04
C GLY A 133 7.80 3.25 3.39
N ILE A 134 7.77 2.26 4.26
CA ILE A 134 7.42 2.40 5.68
C ILE A 134 8.42 1.64 6.57
N TYR A 135 9.64 1.50 6.07
CA TYR A 135 10.69 0.69 6.67
C TYR A 135 11.53 1.42 7.73
N LYS A 136 11.45 2.74 7.85
CA LYS A 136 12.21 3.53 8.84
C LYS A 136 11.30 4.48 9.63
N GLU A 137 11.75 4.91 10.81
CA GLU A 137 10.96 5.74 11.73
C GLU A 137 10.60 7.11 11.15
N GLU A 138 11.47 7.68 10.37
CA GLU A 138 11.29 8.99 9.73
C GLU A 138 10.09 9.00 8.76
N HIS A 139 9.71 7.85 8.22
CA HIS A 139 8.54 7.74 7.37
C HIS A 139 7.22 7.98 8.13
N VAL A 140 7.17 7.67 9.44
CA VAL A 140 5.93 7.74 10.24
C VAL A 140 5.32 9.13 10.21
N ALA A 141 6.12 10.17 10.44
CA ALA A 141 5.62 11.55 10.46
C ALA A 141 5.09 12.00 9.09
N ALA A 142 5.77 11.62 8.01
CA ALA A 142 5.37 11.97 6.65
C ALA A 142 4.05 11.27 6.25
N HIS A 143 3.93 9.97 6.56
CA HIS A 143 2.67 9.23 6.36
C HIS A 143 1.55 9.78 7.25
N ALA A 144 1.83 10.15 8.51
CA ALA A 144 0.84 10.77 9.40
C ALA A 144 0.29 12.08 8.81
N SER A 145 1.15 12.91 8.22
CA SER A 145 0.74 14.13 7.52
C SER A 145 -0.17 13.83 6.34
N LEU A 146 0.16 12.83 5.52
CA LEU A 146 -0.68 12.38 4.40
C LEU A 146 -2.05 11.90 4.89
N VAL A 147 -2.06 11.00 5.87
CA VAL A 147 -3.29 10.40 6.42
C VAL A 147 -4.20 11.45 7.02
N SER A 148 -3.66 12.33 7.88
CA SER A 148 -4.43 13.40 8.52
C SER A 148 -4.99 14.38 7.49
N SER A 149 -4.22 14.75 6.48
CA SER A 149 -4.66 15.64 5.40
C SER A 149 -5.81 15.02 4.62
N VAL A 150 -5.70 13.76 4.19
CA VAL A 150 -6.78 13.08 3.45
C VAL A 150 -8.04 12.96 4.30
N LYS A 151 -7.92 12.57 5.58
CA LYS A 151 -9.07 12.45 6.50
C LYS A 151 -9.72 13.80 6.81
N SER A 152 -8.98 14.91 6.75
CA SER A 152 -9.53 16.25 6.95
C SER A 152 -10.39 16.76 5.79
N LEU A 153 -10.21 16.20 4.57
CA LEU A 153 -10.95 16.63 3.39
C LEU A 153 -12.43 16.18 3.42
N VAL A 154 -12.70 15.01 3.97
CA VAL A 154 -14.04 14.39 3.95
C VAL A 154 -14.25 13.50 5.16
N SER A 155 -15.40 13.63 5.83
CA SER A 155 -15.77 12.71 6.91
C SER A 155 -16.08 11.30 6.41
N GLY A 156 -15.81 10.30 7.25
CA GLY A 156 -16.19 8.90 7.00
C GLY A 156 -15.41 8.20 5.87
N VAL A 157 -14.27 8.74 5.45
CA VAL A 157 -13.32 8.01 4.61
C VAL A 157 -12.34 7.22 5.49
N HIS A 158 -12.14 5.95 5.18
CA HIS A 158 -11.09 5.14 5.77
C HIS A 158 -9.88 5.07 4.84
N ILE A 159 -8.69 5.10 5.42
CA ILE A 159 -7.45 5.03 4.66
C ILE A 159 -6.55 3.95 5.24
N GLY A 160 -6.17 2.99 4.42
CA GLY A 160 -5.19 1.96 4.72
C GLY A 160 -3.95 2.08 3.86
N ILE A 161 -2.97 1.24 4.11
CA ILE A 161 -1.72 1.18 3.35
C ILE A 161 -1.42 -0.27 2.97
N GLN A 162 -1.00 -0.48 1.71
CA GLN A 162 -0.49 -1.78 1.32
C GLN A 162 0.98 -1.88 1.69
N ILE A 163 1.31 -2.82 2.58
CA ILE A 163 2.69 -3.15 2.96
C ILE A 163 3.20 -4.29 2.09
N ALA A 164 4.38 -4.13 1.52
CA ALA A 164 4.87 -4.97 0.45
C ALA A 164 6.37 -5.21 0.49
N HIS A 165 6.79 -6.32 -0.12
CA HIS A 165 8.17 -6.59 -0.50
C HIS A 165 8.18 -7.12 -1.93
N ALA A 166 8.87 -6.43 -2.83
CA ALA A 166 8.83 -6.72 -4.26
C ALA A 166 9.51 -8.06 -4.64
N GLY A 167 10.40 -8.57 -3.77
CA GLY A 167 11.09 -9.84 -4.02
C GLY A 167 11.87 -9.81 -5.34
N ARG A 168 11.75 -10.83 -6.16
CA ARG A 168 12.46 -10.98 -7.43
C ARG A 168 12.10 -9.94 -8.50
N LYS A 169 11.11 -9.09 -8.24
CA LYS A 169 10.69 -7.96 -9.10
C LYS A 169 11.16 -6.61 -8.53
N ALA A 170 12.07 -6.62 -7.57
CA ALA A 170 12.62 -5.42 -6.96
C ALA A 170 13.69 -4.75 -7.83
N SER A 171 13.99 -3.49 -7.50
CA SER A 171 15.02 -2.68 -8.18
C SER A 171 14.75 -2.52 -9.68
N THR A 172 13.50 -2.31 -10.08
CA THR A 172 13.12 -2.12 -11.48
C THR A 172 12.88 -0.64 -11.81
N TRP A 173 12.99 -0.30 -13.09
CA TRP A 173 12.68 1.04 -13.56
C TRP A 173 11.19 1.35 -13.39
N PRO A 174 10.83 2.59 -12.98
CA PRO A 174 9.43 3.02 -13.05
C PRO A 174 8.88 2.91 -14.47
N PRO A 175 7.62 2.49 -14.67
CA PRO A 175 7.07 2.21 -16.00
C PRO A 175 7.08 3.39 -16.98
N TYR A 176 7.09 4.63 -16.45
CA TYR A 176 7.14 5.85 -17.29
C TYR A 176 8.57 6.28 -17.64
N GLN A 177 9.59 5.66 -17.03
CA GLN A 177 10.98 5.96 -17.30
C GLN A 177 11.50 5.04 -18.41
N PRO A 178 12.12 5.60 -19.48
CA PRO A 178 12.74 4.76 -20.49
C PRO A 178 13.78 3.85 -19.84
N GLN A 179 13.69 2.58 -20.11
CA GLN A 179 14.73 1.62 -19.72
C GLN A 179 15.95 1.83 -20.64
N PRO A 180 17.16 1.90 -20.09
CA PRO A 180 18.39 2.06 -20.89
C PRO A 180 18.61 0.90 -21.87
N SER A 181 18.11 -0.30 -21.53
CA SER A 181 18.16 -1.50 -22.36
C SER A 181 16.85 -2.27 -22.26
N ALA A 182 16.36 -2.78 -23.38
CA ALA A 182 15.19 -3.66 -23.42
C ALA A 182 15.47 -5.03 -22.75
N ASP A 183 16.75 -5.39 -22.62
CA ASP A 183 17.17 -6.69 -22.08
C ASP A 183 17.55 -6.63 -20.59
N HIS A 184 17.40 -5.47 -19.93
CA HIS A 184 17.76 -5.31 -18.53
C HIS A 184 16.73 -4.42 -17.79
N ALA A 185 15.84 -5.07 -17.04
CA ALA A 185 14.75 -4.41 -16.33
C ALA A 185 15.17 -3.78 -15.01
N ASN A 186 16.28 -4.22 -14.41
CA ASN A 186 16.69 -3.74 -13.10
C ASN A 186 17.46 -2.41 -13.18
N VAL A 187 17.27 -1.58 -12.16
CA VAL A 187 18.03 -0.35 -11.94
C VAL A 187 19.37 -0.72 -11.32
N PRO A 188 20.49 -0.37 -11.95
CA PRO A 188 21.81 -0.67 -11.38
C PRO A 188 22.09 0.16 -10.13
N THR A 189 23.00 -0.35 -9.28
CA THR A 189 23.38 0.32 -8.03
C THR A 189 23.95 1.73 -8.28
N SER A 190 24.63 1.94 -9.40
CA SER A 190 25.14 3.25 -9.81
C SER A 190 24.06 4.31 -10.07
N GLU A 191 22.82 3.88 -10.33
CA GLU A 191 21.67 4.73 -10.59
C GLU A 191 20.64 4.71 -9.44
N GLY A 192 21.05 4.26 -8.26
CA GLY A 192 20.23 4.24 -7.05
C GLY A 192 19.35 3.01 -6.91
N GLY A 193 19.56 1.99 -7.73
CA GLY A 193 18.97 0.67 -7.58
C GLY A 193 19.75 -0.23 -6.60
N TRP A 194 19.35 -1.47 -6.51
CA TRP A 194 19.96 -2.51 -5.66
C TRP A 194 19.89 -3.89 -6.32
N GLU A 195 20.17 -3.95 -7.61
CA GLU A 195 20.10 -5.19 -8.40
C GLU A 195 20.96 -6.33 -7.81
N ASP A 196 22.06 -5.98 -7.15
CA ASP A 196 22.93 -6.93 -6.44
C ASP A 196 22.31 -7.49 -5.16
N ASN A 197 21.20 -6.94 -4.68
CA ASN A 197 20.51 -7.34 -3.45
C ASN A 197 19.03 -7.70 -3.68
N VAL A 198 18.69 -8.13 -4.87
CA VAL A 198 17.34 -8.67 -5.16
C VAL A 198 17.23 -10.08 -4.57
N VAL A 199 16.16 -10.33 -3.84
CA VAL A 199 15.90 -11.59 -3.12
C VAL A 199 14.61 -12.25 -3.58
N GLY A 200 14.46 -13.55 -3.33
CA GLY A 200 13.26 -14.31 -3.70
C GLY A 200 13.06 -15.56 -2.85
N ALA A 201 11.92 -16.23 -3.06
CA ALA A 201 11.65 -17.53 -2.45
C ALA A 201 12.66 -18.58 -2.93
N SER A 202 13.04 -18.50 -4.21
CA SER A 202 14.06 -19.33 -4.86
C SER A 202 14.86 -18.49 -5.86
N ALA A 203 16.04 -18.97 -6.29
CA ALA A 203 16.89 -18.29 -7.25
C ALA A 203 16.35 -18.40 -8.69
N LEU A 204 15.13 -17.92 -8.89
CA LEU A 204 14.40 -17.92 -10.17
C LEU A 204 14.07 -16.48 -10.58
N PRO A 205 14.63 -15.94 -11.68
CA PRO A 205 14.31 -14.60 -12.16
C PRO A 205 12.81 -14.50 -12.54
N PHE A 206 12.29 -13.28 -12.60
CA PHE A 206 10.91 -13.06 -13.05
C PHE A 206 10.75 -13.41 -14.53
N ASP A 207 11.66 -12.92 -15.35
CA ASP A 207 11.82 -13.24 -16.76
C ASP A 207 13.30 -13.08 -17.18
N HIS A 208 13.58 -13.14 -18.47
CA HIS A 208 14.94 -13.04 -19.01
C HIS A 208 15.58 -11.67 -18.87
N THR A 209 14.82 -10.61 -18.56
CA THR A 209 15.33 -9.25 -18.38
C THR A 209 15.68 -8.91 -16.94
N HIS A 210 15.20 -9.72 -15.98
CA HIS A 210 15.41 -9.51 -14.55
C HIS A 210 16.62 -10.29 -14.05
N VAL A 211 17.34 -9.70 -13.08
CA VAL A 211 18.43 -10.41 -12.39
C VAL A 211 17.91 -11.66 -11.67
N THR A 212 18.76 -12.67 -11.57
CA THR A 212 18.46 -13.84 -10.74
C THR A 212 18.51 -13.44 -9.26
N PRO A 213 17.39 -13.57 -8.52
CA PRO A 213 17.36 -13.20 -7.12
C PRO A 213 18.20 -14.16 -6.27
N LYS A 214 18.70 -13.67 -5.14
CA LYS A 214 19.26 -14.53 -4.08
C LYS A 214 18.12 -15.24 -3.37
N GLU A 215 18.22 -16.55 -3.21
CA GLU A 215 17.27 -17.30 -2.39
C GLU A 215 17.44 -16.88 -0.91
N LEU A 216 16.34 -16.53 -0.25
CA LEU A 216 16.36 -16.17 1.18
C LEU A 216 16.72 -17.37 2.05
N SER A 217 17.64 -17.20 2.99
CA SER A 217 17.88 -18.15 4.08
C SER A 217 16.70 -18.15 5.06
N LEU A 218 16.58 -19.17 5.91
CA LEU A 218 15.56 -19.24 6.96
C LEU A 218 15.63 -18.02 7.90
N GLN A 219 16.84 -17.58 8.25
CA GLN A 219 17.02 -16.38 9.07
C GLN A 219 16.47 -15.13 8.35
N GLN A 220 16.77 -14.93 7.08
CA GLN A 220 16.27 -13.80 6.30
C GLN A 220 14.74 -13.85 6.11
N ILE A 221 14.13 -15.04 6.02
CA ILE A 221 12.67 -15.17 6.02
C ILE A 221 12.08 -14.65 7.33
N HIS A 222 12.66 -14.97 8.48
CA HIS A 222 12.21 -14.42 9.76
C HIS A 222 12.43 -12.90 9.86
N GLU A 223 13.53 -12.38 9.31
CA GLU A 223 13.76 -10.93 9.21
C GLU A 223 12.67 -10.24 8.36
N VAL A 224 12.26 -10.85 7.25
CA VAL A 224 11.13 -10.36 6.44
C VAL A 224 9.82 -10.38 7.24
N GLU A 225 9.53 -11.45 7.99
CA GLU A 225 8.37 -11.48 8.88
C GLU A 225 8.38 -10.31 9.88
N ASP A 226 9.55 -10.04 10.48
CA ASP A 226 9.76 -8.91 11.40
C ASP A 226 9.54 -7.57 10.71
N ASP A 227 10.02 -7.41 9.46
CA ASP A 227 9.84 -6.19 8.70
C ASP A 227 8.37 -5.87 8.43
N PHE A 228 7.57 -6.87 8.07
CA PHE A 228 6.13 -6.70 7.90
C PHE A 228 5.44 -6.27 9.21
N VAL A 229 5.82 -6.84 10.36
CA VAL A 229 5.27 -6.47 11.66
C VAL A 229 5.66 -5.04 12.03
N ARG A 230 6.93 -4.67 11.87
CA ARG A 230 7.42 -3.29 12.11
C ARG A 230 6.77 -2.28 11.17
N ALA A 231 6.55 -2.65 9.90
CA ALA A 231 5.84 -1.81 8.94
C ALA A 231 4.39 -1.57 9.35
N ALA A 232 3.68 -2.61 9.81
CA ALA A 232 2.32 -2.50 10.32
C ALA A 232 2.26 -1.58 11.56
N GLU A 233 3.20 -1.71 12.49
CA GLU A 233 3.31 -0.82 13.67
C GLU A 233 3.44 0.64 13.25
N ARG A 234 4.40 0.95 12.36
CA ARG A 234 4.60 2.32 11.85
C ARG A 234 3.36 2.84 11.13
N ALA A 235 2.69 2.00 10.34
CA ALA A 235 1.46 2.36 9.65
C ALA A 235 0.35 2.75 10.64
N PHE A 236 0.15 1.97 11.69
CA PHE A 236 -0.86 2.29 12.71
C PHE A 236 -0.51 3.53 13.54
N ARG A 237 0.77 3.76 13.81
CA ARG A 237 1.25 4.99 14.46
C ARG A 237 1.09 6.21 13.55
N ALA A 238 1.20 6.06 12.24
CA ALA A 238 0.91 7.10 11.26
C ALA A 238 -0.60 7.38 11.09
N GLY A 239 -1.48 6.60 11.73
CA GLY A 239 -2.92 6.85 11.74
C GLY A 239 -3.72 6.12 10.65
N TYR A 240 -3.12 5.17 9.94
CA TYR A 240 -3.85 4.27 9.04
C TYR A 240 -4.87 3.43 9.80
N ASP A 241 -6.04 3.20 9.19
CA ASP A 241 -7.13 2.43 9.80
C ASP A 241 -6.88 0.92 9.70
N PHE A 242 -6.21 0.50 8.62
CA PHE A 242 -5.87 -0.88 8.35
C PHE A 242 -4.58 -0.99 7.53
N VAL A 243 -3.97 -2.16 7.57
CA VAL A 243 -2.90 -2.55 6.64
C VAL A 243 -3.39 -3.62 5.67
N GLN A 244 -2.89 -3.61 4.45
CA GLN A 244 -3.12 -4.68 3.47
C GLN A 244 -1.78 -5.33 3.14
N ILE A 245 -1.63 -6.61 3.48
CA ILE A 245 -0.44 -7.40 3.15
C ILE A 245 -0.49 -7.74 1.66
N HIS A 246 0.55 -7.36 0.93
CA HIS A 246 0.64 -7.68 -0.50
C HIS A 246 1.15 -9.11 -0.70
N SER A 247 0.25 -10.00 -1.04
CA SER A 247 0.52 -11.41 -1.33
C SER A 247 0.04 -11.83 -2.73
N ALA A 248 0.18 -10.91 -3.69
CA ALA A 248 -0.25 -11.10 -5.07
C ALA A 248 0.84 -10.69 -6.08
N HIS A 249 0.56 -10.85 -7.37
CA HIS A 249 1.29 -10.31 -8.52
C HIS A 249 2.75 -10.79 -8.64
N GLY A 250 3.11 -11.93 -8.06
CA GLY A 250 4.47 -12.47 -8.12
C GLY A 250 5.50 -11.74 -7.29
N TYR A 251 5.08 -10.83 -6.38
CA TYR A 251 5.94 -10.21 -5.38
C TYR A 251 6.33 -11.23 -4.30
N LEU A 252 7.16 -10.84 -3.31
CA LEU A 252 7.83 -11.80 -2.44
C LEU A 252 6.87 -12.80 -1.80
N VAL A 253 5.85 -12.34 -1.06
CA VAL A 253 4.93 -13.25 -0.34
C VAL A 253 4.15 -14.14 -1.32
N SER A 254 3.69 -13.59 -2.44
CA SER A 254 3.06 -14.34 -3.51
C SER A 254 4.00 -15.39 -4.13
N SER A 255 5.29 -15.07 -4.25
CA SER A 255 6.28 -16.00 -4.81
C SER A 255 6.56 -17.20 -3.89
N PHE A 256 6.32 -17.07 -2.58
CA PHE A 256 6.34 -18.21 -1.67
C PHE A 256 5.11 -19.12 -1.86
N ASN A 257 3.93 -18.54 -2.08
CA ASN A 257 2.68 -19.30 -2.23
C ASN A 257 2.67 -20.19 -3.47
N SER A 258 3.20 -19.69 -4.59
CA SER A 258 3.13 -20.36 -5.88
C SER A 258 4.21 -21.43 -6.06
N PRO A 259 3.85 -22.67 -6.43
CA PRO A 259 4.83 -23.71 -6.76
C PRO A 259 5.64 -23.42 -8.02
N LEU A 260 5.19 -22.47 -8.88
CA LEU A 260 5.96 -22.00 -10.03
C LEU A 260 7.26 -21.31 -9.61
N THR A 261 7.22 -20.58 -8.51
CA THR A 261 8.27 -19.66 -8.07
C THR A 261 8.97 -20.11 -6.80
N ASN A 262 8.34 -21.01 -6.05
CA ASN A 262 8.89 -21.59 -4.84
C ASN A 262 9.34 -23.04 -5.10
N LYS A 263 10.64 -23.22 -5.23
CA LYS A 263 11.28 -24.54 -5.41
C LYS A 263 12.06 -24.99 -4.17
N ARG A 264 11.75 -24.39 -3.02
CA ARG A 264 12.39 -24.71 -1.74
C ARG A 264 12.01 -26.14 -1.29
N THR A 265 12.93 -26.74 -0.54
CA THR A 265 12.76 -28.08 0.06
C THR A 265 12.71 -28.06 1.59
N ASP A 266 12.76 -26.86 2.18
CA ASP A 266 12.65 -26.65 3.62
C ASP A 266 11.19 -26.40 4.06
N GLU A 267 11.02 -25.96 5.31
CA GLU A 267 9.69 -25.70 5.89
C GLU A 267 8.88 -24.56 5.25
N TYR A 268 9.44 -23.82 4.28
CA TYR A 268 8.76 -22.78 3.50
C TYR A 268 8.48 -23.21 2.05
N GLY A 269 8.74 -24.47 1.68
CA GLY A 269 8.54 -24.97 0.33
C GLY A 269 7.91 -26.36 0.26
N GLY A 270 7.66 -26.84 -0.96
CA GLY A 270 7.04 -28.15 -1.20
C GLY A 270 5.53 -28.15 -0.98
N SER A 271 5.04 -28.53 0.20
CA SER A 271 3.61 -28.66 0.48
C SER A 271 2.86 -27.31 0.46
N PHE A 272 1.55 -27.35 0.31
CA PHE A 272 0.69 -26.18 0.37
C PHE A 272 0.84 -25.43 1.72
N GLU A 273 0.87 -26.16 2.81
CA GLU A 273 1.05 -25.63 4.18
C GLU A 273 2.39 -24.89 4.33
N ASN A 274 3.45 -25.47 3.78
CA ASN A 274 4.78 -24.86 3.83
C ASN A 274 4.84 -23.59 2.97
N ARG A 275 4.31 -23.63 1.75
CA ARG A 275 4.32 -22.47 0.86
C ARG A 275 3.49 -21.29 1.40
N THR A 276 2.41 -21.56 2.13
CA THR A 276 1.56 -20.51 2.73
C THR A 276 2.05 -20.04 4.10
N ARG A 277 3.07 -20.68 4.67
CA ARG A 277 3.60 -20.42 6.02
C ARG A 277 4.01 -18.98 6.23
N LEU A 278 4.78 -18.40 5.30
CA LEU A 278 5.22 -17.00 5.39
C LEU A 278 4.04 -16.04 5.54
N LEU A 279 3.05 -16.15 4.66
CA LEU A 279 1.85 -15.30 4.72
C LEU A 279 1.10 -15.47 6.03
N LEU A 280 0.86 -16.70 6.47
CA LEU A 280 0.12 -16.99 7.69
C LEU A 280 0.86 -16.51 8.94
N ASN A 281 2.19 -16.63 8.97
CA ASN A 281 3.01 -16.12 10.08
C ASN A 281 2.94 -14.60 10.17
N ILE A 282 3.10 -13.89 9.06
CA ILE A 282 2.98 -12.42 9.01
C ILE A 282 1.61 -11.99 9.55
N VAL A 283 0.52 -12.60 9.06
CA VAL A 283 -0.85 -12.28 9.50
C VAL A 283 -1.01 -12.50 11.02
N ARG A 284 -0.65 -13.70 11.52
CA ARG A 284 -0.79 -14.05 12.94
C ARG A 284 -0.02 -13.10 13.84
N ARG A 285 1.22 -12.77 13.48
CA ARG A 285 2.08 -11.87 14.25
C ARG A 285 1.54 -10.44 14.29
N ILE A 286 1.06 -9.92 13.15
CA ILE A 286 0.41 -8.60 13.11
C ILE A 286 -0.87 -8.62 13.93
N ARG A 287 -1.72 -9.62 13.79
CA ARG A 287 -2.97 -9.73 14.55
C ARG A 287 -2.72 -9.84 16.05
N GLN A 288 -1.72 -10.63 16.47
CA GLN A 288 -1.36 -10.78 17.89
C GLN A 288 -0.91 -9.44 18.50
N GLN A 289 -0.14 -8.65 17.77
CA GLN A 289 0.35 -7.36 18.27
C GLN A 289 -0.71 -6.26 18.19
N PHE A 290 -1.62 -6.32 17.20
CA PHE A 290 -2.63 -5.29 16.93
C PHE A 290 -4.05 -5.90 16.84
N PRO A 291 -4.60 -6.39 17.97
CA PRO A 291 -5.87 -7.12 17.98
C PRO A 291 -7.09 -6.28 17.57
N ASP A 292 -6.98 -4.94 17.62
CA ASP A 292 -8.06 -3.99 17.35
C ASP A 292 -7.87 -3.20 16.03
N ARG A 293 -6.98 -3.67 15.14
CA ARG A 293 -6.66 -3.00 13.87
C ARG A 293 -7.06 -3.84 12.68
N GLY A 294 -7.39 -3.19 11.56
CA GLY A 294 -7.72 -3.89 10.31
C GLY A 294 -6.49 -4.56 9.70
N VAL A 295 -6.62 -5.86 9.40
CA VAL A 295 -5.59 -6.64 8.69
C VAL A 295 -6.22 -7.27 7.47
N TRP A 296 -5.88 -6.73 6.30
CA TRP A 296 -6.34 -7.19 5.02
C TRP A 296 -5.23 -7.91 4.27
N VAL A 297 -5.59 -8.75 3.33
CA VAL A 297 -4.63 -9.44 2.46
C VAL A 297 -5.06 -9.30 1.01
N ARG A 298 -4.14 -8.87 0.14
CA ARG A 298 -4.32 -9.00 -1.30
C ARG A 298 -3.63 -10.26 -1.79
N ILE A 299 -4.38 -11.13 -2.47
CA ILE A 299 -3.90 -12.44 -2.90
C ILE A 299 -4.23 -12.68 -4.38
N ASN A 300 -3.42 -13.48 -5.07
CA ASN A 300 -3.80 -13.97 -6.40
C ASN A 300 -4.93 -14.99 -6.29
N GLY A 301 -5.97 -14.83 -7.10
CA GLY A 301 -6.97 -15.86 -7.33
C GLY A 301 -6.38 -17.07 -8.05
N THR A 302 -5.47 -16.80 -9.00
CA THR A 302 -4.75 -17.82 -9.78
C THR A 302 -3.46 -17.20 -10.35
N ASP A 303 -2.48 -18.04 -10.67
CA ASP A 303 -1.29 -17.64 -11.44
C ASP A 303 -1.61 -17.40 -12.91
N GLY A 304 -2.77 -17.86 -13.38
CA GLY A 304 -3.27 -17.62 -14.75
C GLY A 304 -2.62 -18.47 -15.82
N LEU A 305 -2.07 -19.63 -15.48
CA LEU A 305 -1.57 -20.55 -16.50
C LEU A 305 -2.70 -21.06 -17.42
N PRO A 306 -2.39 -21.39 -18.69
CA PRO A 306 -3.32 -22.08 -19.58
C PRO A 306 -3.86 -23.38 -18.94
N GLU A 307 -5.11 -23.75 -19.25
CA GLU A 307 -5.76 -24.95 -18.70
C GLU A 307 -5.02 -26.24 -19.06
N ASP A 308 -4.30 -26.25 -20.17
CA ASP A 308 -3.52 -27.40 -20.68
C ASP A 308 -2.07 -27.42 -20.14
N SER A 309 -1.71 -26.47 -19.28
CA SER A 309 -0.39 -26.44 -18.64
C SER A 309 -0.21 -27.66 -17.74
N LYS A 310 0.98 -28.25 -17.82
CA LYS A 310 1.39 -29.37 -16.95
C LYS A 310 2.10 -28.89 -15.67
N ASP A 311 2.36 -27.59 -15.59
CA ASP A 311 3.06 -27.02 -14.44
C ASP A 311 2.11 -26.86 -13.25
N GLU A 312 2.55 -27.27 -12.08
CA GLU A 312 1.85 -26.93 -10.83
C GLU A 312 1.88 -25.43 -10.62
N SER A 313 0.74 -24.84 -10.32
CA SER A 313 0.58 -23.41 -10.13
C SER A 313 -0.36 -23.10 -8.97
N TRP A 314 -0.37 -21.85 -8.54
CA TRP A 314 -1.41 -21.36 -7.65
C TRP A 314 -2.71 -21.21 -8.43
N THR A 315 -3.75 -21.92 -7.99
CA THR A 315 -5.04 -22.01 -8.68
C THR A 315 -6.14 -21.37 -7.83
N TYR A 316 -7.32 -21.22 -8.42
CA TYR A 316 -8.53 -20.80 -7.71
C TYR A 316 -8.83 -21.72 -6.51
N GLU A 317 -8.63 -23.03 -6.65
CA GLU A 317 -8.81 -23.99 -5.55
C GLU A 317 -7.78 -23.76 -4.43
N SER A 318 -6.55 -23.35 -4.77
CA SER A 318 -5.55 -22.97 -3.78
C SER A 318 -6.01 -21.74 -2.97
N THR A 319 -6.58 -20.74 -3.64
CA THR A 319 -7.13 -19.53 -3.00
C THR A 319 -8.32 -19.88 -2.10
N LYS A 320 -9.21 -20.77 -2.54
CA LYS A 320 -10.31 -21.27 -1.69
C LYS A 320 -9.81 -22.03 -0.47
N ALA A 321 -8.74 -22.82 -0.63
CA ALA A 321 -8.18 -23.59 0.46
C ALA A 321 -7.49 -22.74 1.51
N VAL A 322 -6.81 -21.63 1.10
CA VAL A 322 -6.13 -20.75 2.05
C VAL A 322 -7.07 -19.76 2.73
N ALA A 323 -8.20 -19.40 2.14
CA ALA A 323 -9.13 -18.40 2.67
C ALA A 323 -9.56 -18.67 4.13
N PRO A 324 -10.04 -19.89 4.51
CA PRO A 324 -10.39 -20.18 5.90
C PRO A 324 -9.17 -20.16 6.84
N LEU A 325 -7.97 -20.48 6.36
CA LEU A 325 -6.75 -20.41 7.16
C LEU A 325 -6.36 -18.96 7.45
N LEU A 326 -6.58 -18.06 6.50
CA LEU A 326 -6.37 -16.62 6.65
C LEU A 326 -7.39 -16.01 7.62
N GLU A 327 -8.66 -16.40 7.53
CA GLU A 327 -9.70 -16.01 8.48
C GLU A 327 -9.31 -16.43 9.91
N GLN A 328 -8.93 -17.70 10.10
CA GLN A 328 -8.44 -18.22 11.39
C GLN A 328 -7.19 -17.52 11.90
N ALA A 329 -6.31 -17.08 11.00
CA ALA A 329 -5.11 -16.30 11.34
C ALA A 329 -5.44 -14.85 11.73
N GLY A 330 -6.66 -14.37 11.43
CA GLY A 330 -7.16 -13.05 11.80
C GLY A 330 -7.21 -12.03 10.66
N VAL A 331 -7.34 -12.47 9.40
CA VAL A 331 -7.62 -11.59 8.27
C VAL A 331 -9.07 -11.13 8.31
N ASP A 332 -9.29 -9.83 8.16
CA ASP A 332 -10.63 -9.22 8.17
C ASP A 332 -11.23 -9.12 6.76
N MET A 333 -10.39 -9.02 5.73
CA MET A 333 -10.83 -8.90 4.34
C MET A 333 -9.78 -9.44 3.35
N LEU A 334 -10.25 -10.17 2.35
CA LEU A 334 -9.46 -10.59 1.18
C LEU A 334 -9.77 -9.70 -0.02
N ASP A 335 -8.72 -9.17 -0.64
CA ASP A 335 -8.75 -8.51 -1.95
C ASP A 335 -8.16 -9.49 -2.97
N VAL A 336 -9.01 -10.08 -3.81
CA VAL A 336 -8.59 -11.10 -4.76
C VAL A 336 -8.27 -10.44 -6.10
N SER A 337 -7.02 -10.62 -6.54
CA SER A 337 -6.48 -10.15 -7.81
C SER A 337 -5.94 -11.33 -8.61
N SER A 338 -5.18 -11.09 -9.66
CA SER A 338 -4.51 -12.15 -10.42
C SER A 338 -3.36 -11.62 -11.25
N GLY A 339 -2.50 -12.51 -11.75
CA GLY A 339 -1.41 -12.20 -12.66
C GLY A 339 -0.08 -11.86 -12.01
N GLY A 340 0.88 -11.53 -12.86
CA GLY A 340 2.21 -11.05 -12.46
C GLY A 340 3.14 -12.09 -11.83
N THR A 341 2.75 -13.36 -11.73
CA THR A 341 3.62 -14.42 -11.19
C THR A 341 4.72 -14.79 -12.16
N VAL A 342 4.42 -14.85 -13.47
CA VAL A 342 5.40 -15.07 -14.53
C VAL A 342 5.24 -14.05 -15.65
N GLY A 343 6.35 -13.71 -16.32
CA GLY A 343 6.40 -12.61 -17.31
C GLY A 343 5.64 -12.89 -18.62
N SER A 344 5.28 -14.13 -18.91
CA SER A 344 4.75 -14.55 -20.22
C SER A 344 3.24 -14.74 -20.27
N ILE A 345 2.51 -14.52 -19.18
CA ILE A 345 1.06 -14.74 -19.16
C ILE A 345 0.33 -13.53 -19.74
N GLN A 346 -0.21 -13.72 -20.94
CA GLN A 346 -1.21 -12.80 -21.50
C GLN A 346 -2.58 -13.20 -20.94
N PHE A 347 -3.23 -12.27 -20.20
CA PHE A 347 -4.64 -12.43 -19.87
C PHE A 347 -5.44 -12.42 -21.18
N ARG A 348 -6.16 -13.48 -21.45
CA ARG A 348 -7.21 -13.44 -22.49
C ARG A 348 -8.32 -12.55 -21.93
N SER A 349 -8.52 -11.41 -22.59
CA SER A 349 -9.64 -10.48 -22.39
C SER A 349 -10.98 -11.16 -22.70
#